data_e6e8e4fdeffb3c778192fc316332671a
#
_entry.id   e6e8e4fdeffb3c778192fc316332671a
#
_cell.length_a   1.000
_cell.length_b   1.000
_cell.length_c   1.000
_cell.angle_alpha   90.00
_cell.angle_beta   90.00
_cell.angle_gamma   90.00
#
_symmetry.space_group_name_H-M   'P 1'
#
loop_
_entity.id
_entity.type
_entity.pdbx_description
1 polymer ?
#
loop_
_entity_poly.entity_id
_entity_poly.type
_entity_poly.pdbx_seq_one_letter_code
_entity_poly.pdbx_strand_id
1 'polypeptide(L)'
;NEMRSGDTKPYRFANPISVNFNMNNSGIWTELEDGSMVWRLKIESLGAFSLNIIYDIFDIPDGAEFFVYSDDKEMVLGAFTNFNHKPHGGFSTAPIKGDKIILEYNQPSNASFDGYISISTIAHDYRNVFFNEERGYGDSGSCNNNVACSIGDDWQDEIRSVAMILTSGGSRLCTGSLINNATQDLSPYFLTANHCLGGNNSWIFMFNYE
;
A
#
# COMPACT_ATOMS: atom_id res chain seq x y z
N ASN A 1 8.44 17.34 -16.19
CA ASN A 1 9.14 18.63 -16.00
C ASN A 1 9.65 18.85 -14.57
N GLU A 2 9.18 18.11 -13.55
CA GLU A 2 9.62 18.29 -12.16
C GLU A 2 11.01 17.67 -11.87
N MET A 3 11.53 16.78 -12.72
CA MET A 3 12.88 16.20 -12.54
C MET A 3 14.03 16.98 -13.23
N ARG A 4 13.72 18.02 -14.00
CA ARG A 4 14.77 18.81 -14.69
C ARG A 4 15.27 20.03 -13.92
N SER A 5 14.71 20.32 -12.75
CA SER A 5 15.02 21.55 -12.01
C SER A 5 16.02 21.43 -10.86
N GLY A 6 16.72 20.30 -10.71
CA GLY A 6 17.64 20.11 -9.59
C GLY A 6 16.99 20.08 -8.19
N ASP A 7 15.68 20.06 -8.13
CA ASP A 7 14.90 20.00 -6.90
C ASP A 7 14.96 18.60 -6.30
N THR A 8 15.40 18.51 -5.06
CA THR A 8 15.50 17.28 -4.25
C THR A 8 14.14 16.73 -3.77
N LYS A 9 13.03 17.14 -4.40
CA LYS A 9 11.69 16.68 -4.02
C LYS A 9 11.44 15.25 -4.47
N PRO A 10 10.83 14.41 -3.62
CA PRO A 10 10.43 13.06 -3.99
C PRO A 10 9.51 13.06 -5.22
N TYR A 11 9.67 12.06 -6.09
CA TYR A 11 8.79 11.90 -7.26
C TYR A 11 7.36 11.64 -6.81
N ARG A 12 6.47 12.61 -7.07
CA ARG A 12 5.05 12.52 -6.72
C ARG A 12 4.28 11.87 -7.87
N PHE A 13 3.64 10.75 -7.60
CA PHE A 13 2.83 10.04 -8.59
C PHE A 13 1.32 10.20 -8.36
N ALA A 14 0.88 10.52 -7.14
CA ALA A 14 -0.53 10.64 -6.81
C ALA A 14 -0.86 11.97 -6.11
N ASN A 15 -2.13 12.36 -6.21
CA ASN A 15 -2.69 13.52 -5.52
C ASN A 15 -3.55 13.04 -4.34
N PRO A 16 -3.22 13.40 -3.09
CA PRO A 16 -4.04 13.06 -1.94
C PRO A 16 -5.34 13.89 -1.93
N ILE A 17 -6.46 13.20 -1.81
CA ILE A 17 -7.81 13.76 -1.68
C ILE A 17 -8.27 13.47 -0.27
N SER A 18 -8.50 14.52 0.53
CA SER A 18 -9.03 14.37 1.88
C SER A 18 -10.49 13.98 1.84
N VAL A 19 -10.84 12.95 2.61
CA VAL A 19 -12.20 12.42 2.75
C VAL A 19 -12.50 12.15 4.22
N ASN A 20 -13.76 11.84 4.53
CA ASN A 20 -14.18 11.40 5.86
C ASN A 20 -15.18 10.24 5.67
N PHE A 21 -14.66 9.10 5.21
CA PHE A 21 -15.47 7.89 5.09
C PHE A 21 -15.20 6.96 6.26
N ASN A 22 -16.26 6.40 6.81
CA ASN A 22 -16.11 5.42 7.88
C ASN A 22 -17.30 4.43 7.86
N MET A 23 -17.22 3.41 8.67
CA MET A 23 -18.22 2.34 8.73
C MET A 23 -19.61 2.79 9.17
N ASN A 24 -19.74 3.99 9.75
CA ASN A 24 -21.03 4.55 10.20
C ASN A 24 -21.70 5.45 9.15
N ASN A 25 -20.90 6.06 8.25
CA ASN A 25 -21.43 7.04 7.29
C ASN A 25 -21.32 6.61 5.83
N SER A 26 -20.61 5.53 5.53
CA SER A 26 -20.30 5.08 4.18
C SER A 26 -20.33 3.56 4.07
N GLY A 27 -20.62 3.05 2.87
CA GLY A 27 -20.70 1.63 2.62
C GLY A 27 -22.01 0.98 3.06
N ILE A 28 -22.04 -0.34 2.96
CA ILE A 28 -23.23 -1.15 3.25
C ILE A 28 -22.82 -2.31 4.15
N TRP A 29 -23.57 -2.50 5.23
CA TRP A 29 -23.48 -3.67 6.08
C TRP A 29 -24.47 -4.75 5.64
N THR A 30 -24.02 -6.00 5.69
CA THR A 30 -24.83 -7.20 5.41
C THR A 30 -24.59 -8.21 6.51
N GLU A 31 -25.66 -8.68 7.15
CA GLU A 31 -25.60 -9.80 8.06
C GLU A 31 -25.73 -11.11 7.28
N LEU A 32 -24.88 -12.09 7.58
CA LEU A 32 -24.91 -13.42 6.99
C LEU A 32 -25.72 -14.39 7.86
N GLU A 33 -26.03 -15.57 7.31
CA GLU A 33 -26.87 -16.58 7.98
C GLU A 33 -26.28 -17.10 9.30
N ASP A 34 -24.95 -17.06 9.44
CA ASP A 34 -24.22 -17.47 10.65
C ASP A 34 -24.07 -16.35 11.70
N GLY A 35 -24.68 -15.19 11.44
CA GLY A 35 -24.61 -14.00 12.29
C GLY A 35 -23.33 -13.21 12.13
N SER A 36 -22.43 -13.56 11.20
CA SER A 36 -21.29 -12.71 10.86
C SER A 36 -21.74 -11.49 10.07
N MET A 37 -20.94 -10.42 10.15
CA MET A 37 -21.25 -9.14 9.51
C MET A 37 -20.21 -8.82 8.43
N VAL A 38 -20.69 -8.35 7.28
CA VAL A 38 -19.83 -7.90 6.19
C VAL A 38 -20.12 -6.45 5.86
N TRP A 39 -19.09 -5.60 5.90
CA TRP A 39 -19.18 -4.23 5.42
C TRP A 39 -18.45 -4.08 4.10
N ARG A 40 -19.07 -3.40 3.13
CA ARG A 40 -18.46 -3.09 1.83
C ARG A 40 -18.62 -1.63 1.47
N LEU A 41 -17.51 -1.05 1.00
CA LEU A 41 -17.47 0.30 0.46
C LEU A 41 -16.80 0.27 -0.91
N LYS A 42 -17.49 0.72 -1.95
CA LYS A 42 -16.91 0.96 -3.28
C LYS A 42 -16.47 2.42 -3.36
N ILE A 43 -15.23 2.64 -3.76
CA ILE A 43 -14.64 3.96 -4.00
C ILE A 43 -14.28 4.06 -5.48
N GLU A 44 -14.68 5.16 -6.10
CA GLU A 44 -14.34 5.49 -7.49
C GLU A 44 -13.69 6.87 -7.55
N SER A 45 -12.57 6.97 -8.25
CA SER A 45 -11.90 8.24 -8.57
C SER A 45 -11.52 8.25 -10.04
N LEU A 46 -12.44 8.77 -10.86
CA LEU A 46 -12.40 8.70 -12.31
C LEU A 46 -11.06 9.15 -12.90
N GLY A 47 -10.49 8.32 -13.77
CA GLY A 47 -9.24 8.57 -14.46
C GLY A 47 -7.99 8.33 -13.64
N ALA A 48 -8.09 7.79 -12.42
CA ALA A 48 -6.92 7.32 -11.69
C ALA A 48 -6.35 6.05 -12.33
N PHE A 49 -5.03 5.95 -12.39
CA PHE A 49 -4.36 4.71 -12.78
C PHE A 49 -4.31 3.70 -11.63
N SER A 50 -4.27 4.22 -10.40
CA SER A 50 -4.37 3.44 -9.18
C SER A 50 -4.91 4.28 -8.02
N LEU A 51 -5.41 3.61 -6.99
CA LEU A 51 -5.86 4.23 -5.76
C LEU A 51 -5.18 3.57 -4.57
N ASN A 52 -4.66 4.37 -3.63
CA ASN A 52 -4.30 3.86 -2.31
C ASN A 52 -5.01 4.63 -1.21
N ILE A 53 -5.25 3.94 -0.11
CA ILE A 53 -6.08 4.44 0.98
C ILE A 53 -5.24 4.66 2.23
N ILE A 54 -5.51 5.77 2.90
CA ILE A 54 -4.94 6.12 4.20
C ILE A 54 -6.08 6.10 5.21
N TYR A 55 -5.90 5.25 6.20
CA TYR A 55 -6.82 5.10 7.32
C TYR A 55 -6.27 5.89 8.51
N ASP A 56 -7.07 6.73 9.11
CA ASP A 56 -6.78 7.41 10.37
C ASP A 56 -7.13 6.53 11.57
N ILE A 57 -8.10 5.60 11.40
CA ILE A 57 -8.40 4.58 12.39
C ILE A 57 -8.50 3.22 11.68
N PHE A 58 -7.77 2.25 12.18
CA PHE A 58 -7.84 0.85 11.79
C PHE A 58 -7.77 0.00 13.05
N ASP A 59 -8.93 -0.36 13.57
CA ASP A 59 -9.08 -1.14 14.80
C ASP A 59 -10.10 -2.25 14.58
N ILE A 60 -9.63 -3.49 14.45
CA ILE A 60 -10.47 -4.66 14.16
C ILE A 60 -10.16 -5.78 15.15
N PRO A 61 -11.18 -6.54 15.59
CA PRO A 61 -11.01 -7.62 16.56
C PRO A 61 -10.27 -8.83 15.98
N ASP A 62 -9.81 -9.68 16.85
CA ASP A 62 -9.27 -10.97 16.46
C ASP A 62 -10.32 -11.80 15.71
N GLY A 63 -9.87 -12.50 14.67
CA GLY A 63 -10.72 -13.27 13.76
C GLY A 63 -11.44 -12.45 12.69
N ALA A 64 -11.38 -11.11 12.74
CA ALA A 64 -11.87 -10.26 11.67
C ALA A 64 -10.84 -10.13 10.56
N GLU A 65 -11.32 -9.93 9.33
CA GLU A 65 -10.50 -9.82 8.14
C GLU A 65 -10.91 -8.60 7.30
N PHE A 66 -9.91 -7.89 6.78
CA PHE A 66 -10.11 -6.74 5.90
C PHE A 66 -9.36 -6.92 4.58
N PHE A 67 -10.05 -6.64 3.49
CA PHE A 67 -9.52 -6.73 2.13
C PHE A 67 -9.74 -5.42 1.37
N VAL A 68 -8.82 -5.12 0.45
CA VAL A 68 -8.98 -4.06 -0.54
C VAL A 68 -8.66 -4.65 -1.91
N TYR A 69 -9.56 -4.50 -2.87
CA TYR A 69 -9.39 -5.12 -4.16
C TYR A 69 -9.93 -4.27 -5.32
N SER A 70 -9.40 -4.50 -6.52
CA SER A 70 -9.86 -3.88 -7.75
C SER A 70 -11.29 -4.34 -8.12
N ASP A 71 -12.02 -3.53 -8.87
CA ASP A 71 -13.42 -3.84 -9.26
C ASP A 71 -13.53 -5.14 -10.07
N ASP A 72 -12.49 -5.48 -10.85
CA ASP A 72 -12.34 -6.74 -11.61
C ASP A 72 -11.82 -7.92 -10.76
N LYS A 73 -11.39 -7.66 -9.52
CA LYS A 73 -10.77 -8.61 -8.58
C LYS A 73 -9.45 -9.23 -9.05
N GLU A 74 -8.78 -8.64 -10.04
CA GLU A 74 -7.47 -9.11 -10.49
C GLU A 74 -6.37 -8.78 -9.47
N MET A 75 -6.56 -7.72 -8.67
CA MET A 75 -5.64 -7.34 -7.61
C MET A 75 -6.36 -7.31 -6.27
N VAL A 76 -5.87 -8.12 -5.31
CA VAL A 76 -6.43 -8.23 -3.96
C VAL A 76 -5.32 -8.04 -2.94
N LEU A 77 -5.53 -7.14 -1.99
CA LEU A 77 -4.68 -6.95 -0.81
C LEU A 77 -5.42 -7.42 0.44
N GLY A 78 -4.73 -8.11 1.30
CA GLY A 78 -5.27 -8.70 2.53
C GLY A 78 -4.93 -10.19 2.63
N ALA A 79 -5.48 -10.93 3.59
CA ALA A 79 -6.32 -10.37 4.64
C ALA A 79 -5.48 -9.52 5.61
N PHE A 80 -5.91 -8.29 5.85
CA PHE A 80 -5.40 -7.51 6.97
C PHE A 80 -6.21 -7.90 8.22
N THR A 81 -5.52 -8.04 9.35
CA THR A 81 -6.11 -8.52 10.61
C THR A 81 -5.74 -7.58 11.76
N ASN A 82 -6.11 -7.94 12.98
CA ASN A 82 -5.69 -7.23 14.19
C ASN A 82 -4.16 -7.09 14.33
N PHE A 83 -3.35 -7.97 13.71
CA PHE A 83 -1.88 -7.83 13.65
C PHE A 83 -1.41 -6.59 12.89
N ASN A 84 -2.25 -6.02 12.03
CA ASN A 84 -1.95 -4.79 11.31
C ASN A 84 -2.26 -3.53 12.12
N HIS A 85 -2.89 -3.66 13.29
CA HIS A 85 -3.13 -2.56 14.21
C HIS A 85 -1.80 -1.90 14.64
N LYS A 86 -1.78 -0.59 14.67
CA LYS A 86 -0.64 0.21 15.11
C LYS A 86 -1.03 1.06 16.33
N PRO A 87 -0.13 1.26 17.31
CA PRO A 87 -0.44 2.08 18.48
C PRO A 87 -0.93 3.50 18.18
N HIS A 88 -0.56 4.05 17.02
CA HIS A 88 -1.03 5.37 16.57
C HIS A 88 -2.36 5.31 15.79
N GLY A 89 -2.98 4.13 15.64
CA GLY A 89 -4.26 3.91 14.98
C GLY A 89 -4.24 3.97 13.45
N GLY A 90 -3.25 4.62 12.86
CA GLY A 90 -3.19 4.83 11.40
C GLY A 90 -2.68 3.59 10.64
N PHE A 91 -3.23 3.40 9.43
CA PHE A 91 -2.87 2.32 8.52
C PHE A 91 -2.87 2.85 7.07
N SER A 92 -2.17 2.17 6.17
CA SER A 92 -2.19 2.49 4.74
C SER A 92 -2.08 1.21 3.92
N THR A 93 -2.85 1.11 2.86
CA THR A 93 -2.74 0.00 1.90
C THR A 93 -1.86 0.42 0.71
N ALA A 94 -1.24 -0.55 0.05
CA ALA A 94 -0.55 -0.31 -1.21
C ALA A 94 -1.52 0.20 -2.29
N PRO A 95 -1.02 0.87 -3.35
CA PRO A 95 -1.84 1.20 -4.50
C PRO A 95 -2.49 -0.04 -5.12
N ILE A 96 -3.75 0.08 -5.51
CA ILE A 96 -4.52 -0.90 -6.29
C ILE A 96 -4.75 -0.32 -7.68
N LYS A 97 -4.47 -1.08 -8.73
CA LYS A 97 -4.67 -0.67 -10.13
C LYS A 97 -6.14 -0.35 -10.42
N GLY A 98 -6.34 0.69 -11.23
CA GLY A 98 -7.64 1.12 -11.68
C GLY A 98 -8.20 2.32 -10.89
N ASP A 99 -9.31 2.83 -11.37
CA ASP A 99 -10.00 4.00 -10.82
C ASP A 99 -11.15 3.61 -9.86
N LYS A 100 -11.34 2.30 -9.64
CA LYS A 100 -12.38 1.73 -8.76
C LYS A 100 -11.81 0.64 -7.88
N ILE A 101 -12.07 0.77 -6.58
CA ILE A 101 -11.68 -0.23 -5.58
C ILE A 101 -12.85 -0.56 -4.68
N ILE A 102 -12.81 -1.75 -4.10
CA ILE A 102 -13.76 -2.21 -3.11
C ILE A 102 -13.00 -2.53 -1.83
N LEU A 103 -13.50 -1.99 -0.73
CA LEU A 103 -13.09 -2.32 0.62
C LEU A 103 -14.11 -3.31 1.18
N GLU A 104 -13.63 -4.40 1.77
CA GLU A 104 -14.47 -5.42 2.38
C GLU A 104 -13.94 -5.78 3.76
N TYR A 105 -14.78 -5.65 4.75
CA TYR A 105 -14.50 -6.04 6.13
C TYR A 105 -15.46 -7.14 6.55
N ASN A 106 -14.90 -8.24 7.06
CA ASN A 106 -15.61 -9.41 7.54
C ASN A 106 -15.43 -9.52 9.06
N GLN A 107 -16.52 -9.44 9.81
CA GLN A 107 -16.54 -9.58 11.27
C GLN A 107 -17.24 -10.86 11.66
N PRO A 108 -16.57 -11.77 12.38
CA PRO A 108 -17.21 -12.99 12.86
C PRO A 108 -18.28 -12.68 13.91
N SER A 109 -19.32 -13.53 14.02
CA SER A 109 -20.43 -13.35 14.96
C SER A 109 -20.01 -13.36 16.44
N ASN A 110 -18.86 -13.95 16.76
CA ASN A 110 -18.29 -14.02 18.11
C ASN A 110 -17.16 -13.00 18.35
N ALA A 111 -17.10 -11.93 17.56
CA ALA A 111 -16.10 -10.88 17.73
C ALA A 111 -16.14 -10.29 19.15
N SER A 112 -14.96 -9.99 19.71
CA SER A 112 -14.84 -9.45 21.07
C SER A 112 -15.29 -7.99 21.19
N PHE A 113 -15.30 -7.26 20.09
CA PHE A 113 -15.81 -5.89 19.94
C PHE A 113 -16.14 -5.62 18.48
N ASP A 114 -16.91 -4.56 18.22
CA ASP A 114 -17.22 -4.13 16.86
C ASP A 114 -16.02 -3.40 16.26
N GLY A 115 -15.48 -3.94 15.15
CA GLY A 115 -14.37 -3.32 14.45
C GLY A 115 -14.74 -1.94 13.91
N TYR A 116 -13.74 -1.05 13.82
CA TYR A 116 -13.94 0.28 13.29
C TYR A 116 -12.81 0.69 12.33
N ILE A 117 -13.21 1.12 11.14
CA ILE A 117 -12.30 1.60 10.10
C ILE A 117 -12.78 2.99 9.67
N SER A 118 -11.83 3.95 9.65
CA SER A 118 -12.04 5.32 9.18
C SER A 118 -10.96 5.69 8.17
N ILE A 119 -11.38 6.34 7.09
CA ILE A 119 -10.56 6.71 5.94
C ILE A 119 -10.46 8.22 5.88
N SER A 120 -9.24 8.74 5.98
CA SER A 120 -8.94 10.17 5.93
C SER A 120 -8.52 10.66 4.56
N THR A 121 -7.91 9.79 3.74
CA THR A 121 -7.35 10.21 2.46
C THR A 121 -7.39 9.09 1.41
N ILE A 122 -7.67 9.48 0.18
CA ILE A 122 -7.54 8.66 -1.02
C ILE A 122 -6.46 9.29 -1.88
N ALA A 123 -5.41 8.55 -2.23
CA ALA A 123 -4.40 9.02 -3.17
C ALA A 123 -4.78 8.60 -4.59
N HIS A 124 -5.08 9.59 -5.43
CA HIS A 124 -5.42 9.46 -6.84
C HIS A 124 -4.13 9.47 -7.67
N ASP A 125 -3.76 8.34 -8.21
CA ASP A 125 -2.58 8.19 -9.07
C ASP A 125 -2.88 8.76 -10.47
N TYR A 126 -2.15 9.80 -10.84
CA TYR A 126 -2.25 10.47 -12.14
C TYR A 126 -1.05 10.18 -13.06
N ARG A 127 -0.09 9.35 -12.61
CA ARG A 127 1.16 9.03 -13.33
C ARG A 127 1.41 7.55 -13.53
N ASN A 128 0.48 6.69 -13.16
CA ASN A 128 0.59 5.25 -13.25
C ASN A 128 1.83 4.69 -12.54
N VAL A 129 1.76 4.57 -11.20
CA VAL A 129 2.89 4.08 -10.37
C VAL A 129 3.39 2.70 -10.79
N PHE A 130 2.52 1.89 -11.40
CA PHE A 130 2.84 0.56 -11.89
C PHE A 130 3.43 0.55 -13.31
N PHE A 131 3.23 1.62 -14.07
CA PHE A 131 3.69 1.73 -15.45
C PHE A 131 4.33 3.09 -15.65
N ASN A 132 5.61 3.11 -15.84
CA ASN A 132 6.33 4.35 -16.17
C ASN A 132 6.76 4.26 -17.63
N GLU A 133 5.86 4.65 -18.55
CA GLU A 133 6.20 4.73 -20.00
C GLU A 133 7.37 5.68 -20.28
N GLU A 134 7.60 6.66 -19.38
CA GLU A 134 8.76 7.57 -19.46
C GLU A 134 10.04 6.99 -18.84
N ARG A 135 9.95 5.87 -18.10
CA ARG A 135 11.06 5.12 -17.49
C ARG A 135 10.72 3.65 -17.44
N GLY A 136 10.49 3.07 -18.62
CA GLY A 136 10.22 1.66 -18.77
C GLY A 136 11.43 0.78 -18.45
N TYR A 137 11.25 -0.50 -18.48
CA TYR A 137 12.35 -1.46 -18.53
C TYR A 137 13.39 -1.01 -19.55
N GLY A 138 14.62 -0.76 -19.10
CA GLY A 138 15.69 -0.28 -19.95
C GLY A 138 16.09 1.18 -19.78
N ASP A 139 15.38 1.96 -18.97
CA ASP A 139 15.72 3.37 -18.66
C ASP A 139 16.81 3.53 -17.58
N SER A 140 17.49 2.45 -17.20
CA SER A 140 18.71 2.54 -16.39
C SER A 140 19.79 3.29 -17.16
N GLY A 141 20.55 4.16 -16.48
CA GLY A 141 21.68 4.83 -17.09
C GLY A 141 22.67 3.81 -17.66
N SER A 142 23.48 4.22 -18.64
CA SER A 142 24.44 3.34 -19.33
C SER A 142 25.47 2.66 -18.41
N CYS A 143 25.62 3.12 -17.18
CA CYS A 143 26.48 2.55 -16.15
C CYS A 143 25.76 1.61 -15.16
N ASN A 144 24.46 1.42 -15.30
CA ASN A 144 23.66 0.61 -14.40
C ASN A 144 23.31 -0.72 -15.05
N ASN A 145 23.29 -1.79 -14.25
CA ASN A 145 22.74 -3.07 -14.65
C ASN A 145 21.26 -3.13 -14.26
N ASN A 146 20.41 -3.45 -15.21
CA ASN A 146 18.99 -3.65 -14.94
C ASN A 146 18.77 -5.06 -14.40
N VAL A 147 18.02 -5.19 -13.30
CA VAL A 147 17.72 -6.48 -12.66
C VAL A 147 16.86 -7.40 -13.54
N ALA A 148 16.09 -6.84 -14.48
CA ALA A 148 15.32 -7.60 -15.46
C ALA A 148 16.16 -8.16 -16.61
N CYS A 149 17.45 -7.86 -16.70
CA CYS A 149 18.38 -8.45 -17.68
C CYS A 149 19.02 -9.72 -17.11
N SER A 150 19.55 -10.57 -17.98
CA SER A 150 20.17 -11.86 -17.62
C SER A 150 21.28 -11.78 -16.56
N ILE A 151 21.89 -10.62 -16.38
CA ILE A 151 22.87 -10.38 -15.31
C ILE A 151 22.22 -10.44 -13.91
N GLY A 152 20.91 -10.28 -13.81
CA GLY A 152 20.14 -10.38 -12.59
C GLY A 152 19.67 -11.81 -12.25
N ASP A 153 19.83 -12.78 -13.16
CA ASP A 153 19.24 -14.12 -13.01
C ASP A 153 19.78 -14.86 -11.77
N ASP A 154 21.05 -14.67 -11.43
CA ASP A 154 21.71 -15.31 -10.27
C ASP A 154 21.38 -14.58 -8.92
N TRP A 155 20.66 -13.46 -8.96
CA TRP A 155 20.43 -12.58 -7.80
C TRP A 155 18.95 -12.48 -7.38
N GLN A 156 18.13 -13.45 -7.77
CA GLN A 156 16.67 -13.38 -7.58
C GLN A 156 16.25 -13.32 -6.10
N ASP A 157 16.99 -13.96 -5.21
CA ASP A 157 16.68 -13.94 -3.76
C ASP A 157 16.96 -12.56 -3.16
N GLU A 158 18.08 -11.92 -3.56
CA GLU A 158 18.40 -10.56 -3.15
C GLU A 158 17.44 -9.53 -3.73
N ILE A 159 17.07 -9.66 -5.00
CA ILE A 159 16.12 -8.78 -5.68
C ILE A 159 14.78 -8.77 -4.94
N ARG A 160 14.26 -9.93 -4.55
CA ARG A 160 13.00 -10.07 -3.79
C ARG A 160 13.04 -9.39 -2.41
N SER A 161 14.22 -9.17 -1.85
CA SER A 161 14.39 -8.47 -0.58
C SER A 161 14.28 -6.95 -0.70
N VAL A 162 14.42 -6.41 -1.91
CA VAL A 162 14.44 -4.97 -2.17
C VAL A 162 13.03 -4.43 -2.33
N ALA A 163 12.76 -3.29 -1.69
CA ALA A 163 11.47 -2.59 -1.84
C ALA A 163 11.67 -1.10 -2.10
N MET A 164 10.79 -0.55 -2.91
CA MET A 164 10.58 0.89 -3.02
C MET A 164 9.75 1.36 -1.83
N ILE A 165 10.17 2.45 -1.18
CA ILE A 165 9.41 3.09 -0.11
C ILE A 165 8.51 4.16 -0.74
N LEU A 166 7.20 3.99 -0.57
CA LEU A 166 6.20 4.98 -0.95
C LEU A 166 5.69 5.70 0.29
N THR A 167 5.41 6.98 0.15
CA THR A 167 4.64 7.72 1.15
C THR A 167 3.15 7.51 0.92
N SER A 168 2.36 7.49 1.97
CA SER A 168 0.90 7.46 1.89
C SER A 168 0.31 8.63 1.09
N GLY A 169 1.04 9.77 1.02
CA GLY A 169 0.67 10.93 0.19
C GLY A 169 0.95 10.81 -1.30
N GLY A 170 1.38 9.63 -1.79
CA GLY A 170 1.55 9.37 -3.23
C GLY A 170 2.88 9.84 -3.82
N SER A 171 3.97 9.68 -3.08
CA SER A 171 5.33 9.94 -3.58
C SER A 171 6.24 8.74 -3.40
N ARG A 172 7.15 8.52 -4.36
CA ARG A 172 8.29 7.62 -4.18
C ARG A 172 9.31 8.34 -3.31
N LEU A 173 9.72 7.73 -2.21
CA LEU A 173 10.64 8.34 -1.27
C LEU A 173 12.07 7.83 -1.44
N CYS A 174 12.24 6.52 -1.29
CA CYS A 174 13.52 5.85 -1.22
C CYS A 174 13.38 4.38 -1.62
N THR A 175 14.51 3.66 -1.52
CA THR A 175 14.56 2.20 -1.55
C THR A 175 15.24 1.68 -0.30
N GLY A 176 15.04 0.41 -0.02
CA GLY A 176 15.72 -0.31 1.04
C GLY A 176 15.61 -1.80 0.82
N SER A 177 16.13 -2.58 1.74
CA SER A 177 16.15 -4.03 1.64
C SER A 177 15.84 -4.69 2.97
N LEU A 178 15.08 -5.78 2.95
CA LEU A 178 14.99 -6.70 4.08
C LEU A 178 16.36 -7.36 4.32
N ILE A 179 16.75 -7.45 5.55
CA ILE A 179 18.00 -8.08 5.98
C ILE A 179 17.76 -9.10 7.08
N ASN A 180 18.56 -10.16 7.08
CA ASN A 180 18.58 -11.10 8.18
C ASN A 180 19.35 -10.55 9.39
N ASN A 181 19.00 -11.03 10.57
CA ASN A 181 19.78 -10.83 11.78
C ASN A 181 20.66 -12.07 12.11
N ALA A 182 21.55 -11.91 13.06
CA ALA A 182 22.46 -12.99 13.47
C ALA A 182 21.71 -14.17 14.14
N THR A 183 20.54 -13.94 14.72
CA THR A 183 19.72 -14.96 15.38
C THR A 183 18.86 -15.76 14.42
N GLN A 184 18.68 -15.27 13.18
CA GLN A 184 17.86 -15.89 12.13
C GLN A 184 16.43 -16.19 12.60
N ASP A 185 15.85 -15.31 13.43
CA ASP A 185 14.55 -15.46 14.05
C ASP A 185 13.39 -14.91 13.19
N LEU A 186 13.68 -14.60 11.92
CA LEU A 186 12.75 -14.02 10.94
C LEU A 186 12.21 -12.63 11.34
N SER A 187 12.85 -11.95 12.29
CA SER A 187 12.50 -10.56 12.59
C SER A 187 12.72 -9.68 11.36
N PRO A 188 11.70 -8.94 10.90
CA PRO A 188 11.74 -8.21 9.63
C PRO A 188 12.52 -6.90 9.76
N TYR A 189 13.83 -6.96 9.76
CA TYR A 189 14.68 -5.75 9.71
C TYR A 189 14.74 -5.21 8.28
N PHE A 190 14.45 -3.93 8.15
CA PHE A 190 14.51 -3.23 6.86
C PHE A 190 15.57 -2.14 6.91
N LEU A 191 16.58 -2.26 6.04
CA LEU A 191 17.70 -1.32 5.94
C LEU A 191 17.42 -0.28 4.88
N THR A 192 17.51 0.99 5.24
CA THR A 192 17.44 2.13 4.32
C THR A 192 18.37 3.26 4.76
N ALA A 193 18.50 4.31 3.95
CA ALA A 193 19.35 5.43 4.27
C ALA A 193 18.74 6.34 5.36
N ASN A 194 19.59 6.89 6.23
CA ASN A 194 19.14 7.75 7.33
C ASN A 194 18.32 8.97 6.87
N HIS A 195 18.63 9.55 5.71
CA HIS A 195 17.88 10.68 5.16
C HIS A 195 16.45 10.31 4.70
N CYS A 196 16.14 9.01 4.56
CA CYS A 196 14.80 8.53 4.28
C CYS A 196 13.91 8.51 5.53
N LEU A 197 14.51 8.51 6.74
CA LEU A 197 13.82 8.45 8.04
C LEU A 197 13.19 9.81 8.41
N GLY A 198 12.30 10.32 7.60
CA GLY A 198 11.59 11.57 7.86
C GLY A 198 10.20 11.34 8.45
N GLY A 199 10.07 11.25 9.77
CA GLY A 199 8.85 11.55 10.57
C GLY A 199 7.48 11.01 10.14
N ASN A 200 7.41 10.04 9.24
CA ASN A 200 6.14 9.54 8.74
C ASN A 200 5.98 8.05 9.06
N ASN A 201 4.99 7.73 9.89
CA ASN A 201 4.72 6.38 10.37
C ASN A 201 3.87 5.53 9.39
N SER A 202 3.65 6.02 8.17
CA SER A 202 2.75 5.40 7.18
C SER A 202 3.45 5.09 5.85
N TRP A 203 4.66 4.53 5.93
CA TRP A 203 5.34 4.05 4.73
C TRP A 203 4.66 2.81 4.15
N ILE A 204 4.65 2.73 2.83
CA ILE A 204 4.22 1.58 2.06
C ILE A 204 5.48 0.99 1.42
N PHE A 205 5.72 -0.30 1.62
CA PHE A 205 6.84 -1.02 1.04
C PHE A 205 6.33 -1.79 -0.18
N MET A 206 6.80 -1.40 -1.36
CA MET A 206 6.44 -2.04 -2.62
C MET A 206 7.58 -2.94 -3.08
N PHE A 207 7.40 -4.25 -2.93
CA PHE A 207 8.31 -5.28 -3.41
C PHE A 207 7.97 -5.66 -4.85
N ASN A 208 8.91 -6.26 -5.58
CA ASN A 208 8.74 -6.74 -6.96
C ASN A 208 8.11 -5.66 -7.87
N TYR A 209 8.73 -4.48 -7.89
CA TYR A 209 8.24 -3.32 -8.65
C TYR A 209 8.91 -3.14 -10.02
N GLU A 210 9.71 -4.12 -10.47
CA GLU A 210 10.42 -4.21 -11.75
C GLU A 210 9.45 -4.43 -12.93
#